data_fd0de0fb7b5769ac82ea3c4d0edf2977
#
_entry.id   fd0de0fb7b5769ac82ea3c4d0edf2977
#
_cell.length_a   1.000
_cell.length_b   1.000
_cell.length_c   1.000
_cell.angle_alpha   90.00
_cell.angle_beta   90.00
_cell.angle_gamma   90.00
#
_symmetry.space_group_name_H-M   'P 1'
#
loop_
_entity.id
_entity.type
_entity.pdbx_description
1 polymer ?
#
loop_
_entity_poly.entity_id
_entity_poly.type
_entity_poly.pdbx_seq_one_letter_code
_entity_poly.pdbx_strand_id
1 'polypeptide(L)'
;YRLFMEELVKSRFPFKTHFNLHRGCNWWRPELNSDQDMADIAATTQHIFEQVLMCASSWIQMHIKTSNIVLVGGCALNKTARTKLESVWDDIWVPKNPGDPGSCIGAVAAKYNRHIDNSNEMWYNKEHGKTE
;
A
#
# COMPACT_ATOMS: atom_id res chain seq x y z
N TYR A 1 16.87 -2.06 10.29
CA TYR A 1 15.57 -2.64 10.69
C TYR A 1 15.24 -2.33 12.15
N ARG A 2 16.10 -2.67 13.13
CA ARG A 2 15.83 -2.48 14.57
C ARG A 2 15.54 -1.02 14.93
N LEU A 3 16.39 -0.08 14.53
CA LEU A 3 16.20 1.36 14.76
C LEU A 3 14.86 1.85 14.19
N PHE A 4 14.55 1.48 12.96
CA PHE A 4 13.31 1.86 12.32
C PHE A 4 12.10 1.33 13.11
N MET A 5 12.13 0.07 13.54
CA MET A 5 11.05 -0.54 14.31
C MET A 5 10.91 0.10 15.70
N GLU A 6 12.00 0.34 16.39
CA GLU A 6 11.96 0.91 17.74
C GLU A 6 11.57 2.38 17.74
N GLU A 7 12.13 3.17 16.85
CA GLU A 7 11.94 4.62 16.85
C GLU A 7 10.72 5.08 16.05
N LEU A 8 10.45 4.47 14.91
CA LEU A 8 9.39 4.92 14.01
C LEU A 8 8.10 4.11 14.12
N VAL A 9 8.17 2.82 14.35
CA VAL A 9 6.99 1.97 14.38
C VAL A 9 6.48 1.80 15.79
N LYS A 10 7.28 1.23 16.69
CA LYS A 10 6.83 0.94 18.07
C LYS A 10 6.52 2.18 18.90
N SER A 11 7.27 3.27 18.72
CA SER A 11 7.03 4.52 19.43
C SER A 11 5.68 5.17 19.09
N ARG A 12 5.04 4.71 18.01
CA ARG A 12 3.79 5.24 17.49
C ARG A 12 2.54 4.42 17.83
N PHE A 13 2.71 3.27 18.40
CA PHE A 13 1.59 2.47 18.88
C PHE A 13 1.42 2.61 20.40
N PRO A 14 0.23 3.07 20.87
CA PRO A 14 -0.88 3.59 20.06
C PRO A 14 -0.69 5.08 19.71
N PHE A 15 -0.48 5.40 18.46
CA PHE A 15 -0.53 6.69 17.76
C PHE A 15 -0.12 7.98 18.52
N LYS A 16 0.79 7.91 19.44
CA LYS A 16 1.40 9.09 20.08
C LYS A 16 2.57 9.56 19.24
N THR A 17 2.30 10.24 18.14
CA THR A 17 3.36 10.63 17.22
C THR A 17 3.70 12.10 17.32
N HIS A 18 4.99 12.39 17.46
CA HIS A 18 5.54 13.72 17.30
C HIS A 18 6.35 13.87 16.00
N PHE A 19 6.50 12.79 15.21
CA PHE A 19 7.32 12.81 14.00
C PHE A 19 6.47 12.94 12.74
N ASN A 20 6.80 13.92 11.92
CA ASN A 20 6.25 14.04 10.58
C ASN A 20 7.15 13.29 9.59
N LEU A 21 6.75 12.07 9.19
CA LEU A 21 7.50 11.25 8.24
C LEU A 21 7.58 11.86 6.84
N HIS A 22 6.74 12.83 6.49
CA HIS A 22 6.84 13.56 5.23
C HIS A 22 8.11 14.41 5.12
N ARG A 23 8.79 14.67 6.23
CA ARG A 23 10.09 15.36 6.22
C ARG A 23 11.24 14.50 5.71
N GLY A 24 11.01 13.17 5.59
CA GLY A 24 12.02 12.24 5.08
C GLY A 24 13.08 11.83 6.09
N CYS A 25 13.99 10.97 5.61
CA CYS A 25 15.02 10.36 6.45
C CYS A 25 16.05 11.37 6.96
N ASN A 26 16.41 12.36 6.17
CA ASN A 26 17.38 13.39 6.55
C ASN A 26 16.96 14.20 7.76
N TRP A 27 15.66 14.29 8.01
CA TRP A 27 15.15 14.95 9.22
C TRP A 27 15.15 14.01 10.42
N TRP A 28 14.90 12.72 10.20
CA TRP A 28 14.85 11.71 11.26
C TRP A 28 16.24 11.30 11.73
N ARG A 29 17.13 11.02 10.79
CA ARG A 29 18.51 10.56 11.04
C ARG A 29 19.45 11.15 9.98
N PRO A 30 19.86 12.42 10.15
CA PRO A 30 20.69 13.10 9.17
C PRO A 30 22.07 12.45 8.97
N GLU A 31 22.54 11.66 9.93
CA GLU A 31 23.79 10.91 9.83
C GLU A 31 23.71 9.70 8.89
N LEU A 32 22.50 9.19 8.61
CA LEU A 32 22.28 8.09 7.67
C LEU A 32 22.06 8.66 6.26
N ASN A 33 23.14 9.04 5.61
CA ASN A 33 23.09 9.78 4.35
C ASN A 33 23.89 9.17 3.21
N SER A 34 24.53 8.01 3.40
CA SER A 34 25.18 7.28 2.31
C SER A 34 24.14 6.60 1.40
N ASP A 35 24.51 6.31 0.16
CA ASP A 35 23.65 5.55 -0.77
C ASP A 35 23.24 4.20 -0.18
N GLN A 36 24.12 3.56 0.57
CA GLN A 36 23.83 2.30 1.24
C GLN A 36 22.79 2.49 2.36
N ASP A 37 22.93 3.54 3.19
CA ASP A 37 21.94 3.84 4.23
C ASP A 37 20.56 4.09 3.63
N MET A 38 20.48 4.84 2.54
CA MET A 38 19.24 5.12 1.84
C MET A 38 18.61 3.84 1.27
N ALA A 39 19.43 2.96 0.68
CA ALA A 39 18.96 1.67 0.18
C ALA A 39 18.45 0.78 1.31
N ASP A 40 19.14 0.72 2.43
CA ASP A 40 18.75 -0.08 3.60
C ASP A 40 17.45 0.44 4.24
N ILE A 41 17.28 1.75 4.33
CA ILE A 41 16.05 2.38 4.83
C ILE A 41 14.89 2.08 3.90
N ALA A 42 15.08 2.22 2.59
CA ALA A 42 14.06 1.93 1.60
C ALA A 42 13.63 0.46 1.63
N ALA A 43 14.58 -0.47 1.64
CA ALA A 43 14.33 -1.91 1.73
C ALA A 43 13.61 -2.27 3.03
N THR A 44 14.02 -1.66 4.16
CA THR A 44 13.37 -1.88 5.46
C THR A 44 11.93 -1.38 5.46
N THR A 45 11.70 -0.20 4.92
CA THR A 45 10.36 0.40 4.79
C THR A 45 9.44 -0.49 3.95
N GLN A 46 9.94 -0.94 2.80
CA GLN A 46 9.22 -1.85 1.91
C GLN A 46 8.87 -3.15 2.63
N HIS A 47 9.85 -3.76 3.30
CA HIS A 47 9.64 -5.01 4.04
C HIS A 47 8.56 -4.87 5.13
N ILE A 48 8.60 -3.80 5.92
CA ILE A 48 7.61 -3.55 6.98
C ILE A 48 6.22 -3.34 6.37
N PHE A 49 6.12 -2.56 5.28
CA PHE A 49 4.87 -2.35 4.57
C PHE A 49 4.26 -3.67 4.10
N GLU A 50 5.06 -4.55 3.51
CA GLU A 50 4.63 -5.87 3.06
C GLU A 50 4.13 -6.74 4.23
N GLN A 51 4.83 -6.74 5.36
CA GLN A 51 4.38 -7.46 6.55
C GLN A 51 3.03 -6.96 7.07
N VAL A 52 2.84 -5.64 7.15
CA VAL A 52 1.58 -5.03 7.57
C VAL A 52 0.45 -5.41 6.61
N LEU A 53 0.71 -5.35 5.30
CA LEU A 53 -0.27 -5.69 4.28
C LEU A 53 -0.68 -7.17 4.35
N MET A 54 0.28 -8.07 4.54
CA MET A 54 0.01 -9.51 4.69
C MET A 54 -0.77 -9.81 5.98
N CYS A 55 -0.42 -9.16 7.09
CA CYS A 55 -1.18 -9.29 8.34
C CYS A 55 -2.64 -8.81 8.18
N ALA A 56 -2.84 -7.66 7.52
CA ALA A 56 -4.17 -7.14 7.24
C ALA A 56 -4.97 -8.09 6.34
N SER A 57 -4.34 -8.63 5.28
CA SER A 57 -4.95 -9.62 4.40
C SER A 57 -5.39 -10.88 5.13
N SER A 58 -4.53 -11.43 5.96
CA SER A 58 -4.84 -12.62 6.76
C SER A 58 -6.00 -12.35 7.72
N TRP A 59 -6.02 -11.17 8.33
CA TRP A 59 -7.12 -10.77 9.21
C TRP A 59 -8.45 -10.67 8.45
N ILE A 60 -8.45 -10.05 7.26
CA ILE A 60 -9.64 -9.94 6.41
C ILE A 60 -10.17 -11.33 6.05
N GLN A 61 -9.29 -12.24 5.60
CA GLN A 61 -9.69 -13.60 5.22
C GLN A 61 -10.30 -14.41 6.37
N MET A 62 -9.82 -14.20 7.60
CA MET A 62 -10.41 -14.84 8.79
C MET A 62 -11.84 -14.35 9.09
N HIS A 63 -12.17 -13.13 8.72
CA HIS A 63 -13.45 -12.51 9.05
C HIS A 63 -14.44 -12.42 7.89
N ILE A 64 -13.92 -12.41 6.67
CA ILE A 64 -14.71 -12.24 5.45
C ILE A 64 -14.42 -13.41 4.50
N LYS A 65 -15.45 -14.19 4.22
CA LYS A 65 -15.37 -15.35 3.32
C LYS A 65 -15.39 -14.88 1.86
N THR A 66 -14.26 -14.41 1.38
CA THR A 66 -14.05 -14.03 -0.03
C THR A 66 -12.64 -14.39 -0.45
N SER A 67 -12.46 -14.72 -1.72
CA SER A 67 -11.15 -14.96 -2.32
C SER A 67 -10.66 -13.76 -3.15
N ASN A 68 -11.48 -12.71 -3.30
CA ASN A 68 -11.20 -11.57 -4.15
C ASN A 68 -11.02 -10.31 -3.30
N ILE A 69 -10.08 -9.44 -3.69
CA ILE A 69 -9.80 -8.19 -3.00
C ILE A 69 -9.69 -7.01 -3.98
N VAL A 70 -10.16 -5.87 -3.53
CA VAL A 70 -9.96 -4.58 -4.21
C VAL A 70 -8.94 -3.76 -3.44
N LEU A 71 -7.89 -3.31 -4.11
CA LEU A 71 -6.87 -2.44 -3.52
C LEU A 71 -7.05 -1.01 -4.03
N VAL A 72 -7.21 -0.09 -3.10
CA VAL A 72 -7.34 1.35 -3.37
C VAL A 72 -6.33 2.15 -2.54
N GLY A 73 -6.19 3.43 -2.85
CA GLY A 73 -5.19 4.30 -2.23
C GLY A 73 -3.86 4.25 -2.98
N GLY A 74 -2.98 5.23 -2.73
CA GLY A 74 -1.67 5.34 -3.38
C GLY A 74 -0.79 4.10 -3.19
N CYS A 75 -0.94 3.40 -2.06
CA CYS A 75 -0.19 2.18 -1.77
C CYS A 75 -0.54 1.00 -2.70
N ALA A 76 -1.71 1.01 -3.35
CA ALA A 76 -2.09 0.00 -4.33
C ALA A 76 -1.19 0.00 -5.58
N LEU A 77 -0.45 1.09 -5.82
CA LEU A 77 0.55 1.19 -6.89
C LEU A 77 1.86 0.45 -6.59
N ASN A 78 2.05 -0.02 -5.36
CA ASN A 78 3.23 -0.78 -4.97
C ASN A 78 3.17 -2.20 -5.54
N LYS A 79 3.77 -2.42 -6.71
CA LYS A 79 3.77 -3.71 -7.42
C LYS A 79 4.39 -4.82 -6.57
N THR A 80 5.51 -4.56 -5.90
CA THR A 80 6.23 -5.55 -5.09
C THR A 80 5.34 -6.09 -3.96
N ALA A 81 4.67 -5.21 -3.25
CA ALA A 81 3.75 -5.61 -2.19
C ALA A 81 2.52 -6.35 -2.73
N ARG A 82 1.99 -5.89 -3.88
CA ARG A 82 0.84 -6.52 -4.53
C ARG A 82 1.15 -7.96 -4.96
N THR A 83 2.32 -8.21 -5.55
CA THR A 83 2.74 -9.57 -5.94
C THR A 83 2.73 -10.55 -4.77
N LYS A 84 3.02 -10.07 -3.55
CA LYS A 84 2.92 -10.93 -2.35
C LYS A 84 1.49 -11.32 -2.00
N LEU A 85 0.53 -10.46 -2.30
CA LEU A 85 -0.89 -10.77 -2.07
C LEU A 85 -1.42 -11.90 -2.97
N GLU A 86 -0.78 -12.14 -4.11
CA GLU A 86 -1.15 -13.22 -5.04
C GLU A 86 -1.06 -14.62 -4.39
N SER A 87 -0.29 -14.76 -3.33
CA SER A 87 -0.20 -16.01 -2.58
C SER A 87 -1.42 -16.28 -1.70
N VAL A 88 -2.26 -15.27 -1.46
CA VAL A 88 -3.39 -15.35 -0.50
C VAL A 88 -4.74 -14.98 -1.12
N TRP A 89 -4.75 -14.32 -2.28
CA TRP A 89 -5.97 -13.93 -2.98
C TRP A 89 -6.02 -14.54 -4.37
N ASP A 90 -7.21 -14.96 -4.79
CA ASP A 90 -7.42 -15.50 -6.13
C ASP A 90 -7.42 -14.36 -7.15
N ASP A 91 -8.20 -13.30 -6.89
CA ASP A 91 -8.25 -12.12 -7.73
C ASP A 91 -7.92 -10.85 -6.92
N ILE A 92 -7.10 -9.99 -7.53
CA ILE A 92 -6.73 -8.70 -6.99
C ILE A 92 -7.08 -7.63 -8.02
N TRP A 93 -8.05 -6.79 -7.69
CA TRP A 93 -8.44 -5.70 -8.55
C TRP A 93 -7.87 -4.36 -8.05
N VAL A 94 -7.30 -3.58 -8.97
CA VAL A 94 -6.75 -2.25 -8.70
C VAL A 94 -7.33 -1.29 -9.73
N PRO A 95 -8.07 -0.25 -9.33
CA PRO A 95 -8.59 0.72 -10.27
C PRO A 95 -7.46 1.49 -10.98
N LYS A 96 -7.72 2.00 -12.17
CA LYS A 96 -6.76 2.76 -12.98
C LYS A 96 -6.15 3.95 -12.21
N ASN A 97 -6.95 4.59 -11.38
CA ASN A 97 -6.55 5.71 -10.53
C ASN A 97 -6.84 5.38 -9.06
N PRO A 98 -6.03 4.53 -8.41
CA PRO A 98 -6.33 4.03 -7.07
C PRO A 98 -6.15 5.08 -5.97
N GLY A 99 -5.37 6.15 -6.23
CA GLY A 99 -5.05 7.22 -5.27
C GLY A 99 -5.98 8.44 -5.36
N ASP A 100 -5.45 9.59 -4.94
CA ASP A 100 -6.19 10.86 -4.85
C ASP A 100 -6.93 11.26 -6.14
N PRO A 101 -6.38 11.07 -7.36
CA PRO A 101 -7.12 11.37 -8.59
C PRO A 101 -8.43 10.57 -8.73
N GLY A 102 -8.43 9.31 -8.29
CA GLY A 102 -9.63 8.47 -8.29
C GLY A 102 -10.70 8.96 -7.31
N SER A 103 -10.28 9.51 -6.17
CA SER A 103 -11.20 10.09 -5.19
C SER A 103 -11.96 11.29 -5.77
N CYS A 104 -11.31 12.12 -6.58
CA CYS A 104 -11.96 13.24 -7.27
C CYS A 104 -13.04 12.73 -8.26
N ILE A 105 -12.71 11.70 -9.03
CA ILE A 105 -13.66 11.07 -9.97
C ILE A 105 -14.85 10.49 -9.20
N GLY A 106 -14.57 9.76 -8.11
CA GLY A 106 -15.59 9.18 -7.25
C GLY A 106 -16.52 10.21 -6.63
N ALA A 107 -15.99 11.36 -6.20
CA ALA A 107 -16.78 12.47 -5.65
C ALA A 107 -17.77 13.04 -6.69
N VAL A 108 -17.31 13.20 -7.94
CA VAL A 108 -18.18 13.66 -9.03
C VAL A 108 -19.26 12.63 -9.34
N ALA A 109 -18.89 11.35 -9.45
CA ALA A 109 -19.84 10.27 -9.69
C ALA A 109 -20.91 10.18 -8.59
N ALA A 110 -20.51 10.27 -7.33
CA ALA A 110 -21.43 10.28 -6.19
C ALA A 110 -22.38 11.51 -6.21
N LYS A 111 -21.84 12.71 -6.51
CA LYS A 111 -22.63 13.95 -6.59
C LYS A 111 -23.76 13.86 -7.62
N TYR A 112 -23.49 13.23 -8.76
CA TYR A 112 -24.44 13.15 -9.88
C TYR A 112 -25.15 11.80 -9.94
N ASN A 113 -24.93 10.91 -8.97
CA ASN A 113 -25.47 9.54 -8.93
C ASN A 113 -25.25 8.82 -10.28
N ARG A 114 -24.01 8.86 -10.78
CA ARG A 114 -23.60 8.25 -12.03
C ARG A 114 -22.63 7.10 -11.79
N HIS A 115 -22.78 6.04 -12.55
CA HIS A 115 -21.75 4.99 -12.62
C HIS A 115 -20.54 5.50 -13.42
N ILE A 116 -19.35 5.12 -12.97
CA ILE A 116 -18.12 5.34 -13.73
C ILE A 116 -18.00 4.16 -14.68
N ASP A 117 -17.67 4.44 -15.93
CA ASP A 117 -17.35 3.40 -16.90
C ASP A 117 -15.95 2.85 -16.59
N ASN A 118 -15.91 1.62 -16.15
CA ASN A 118 -14.70 0.92 -15.75
C ASN A 118 -14.14 0.04 -16.88
N SER A 119 -14.63 0.18 -18.10
CA SER A 119 -14.24 -0.67 -19.24
C SER A 119 -12.74 -0.60 -19.59
N ASN A 120 -12.02 0.43 -19.10
CA ASN A 120 -10.58 0.63 -19.28
C ASN A 120 -9.79 0.47 -17.97
N GLU A 121 -10.34 -0.17 -16.95
CA GLU A 121 -9.65 -0.34 -15.68
C GLU A 121 -8.62 -1.47 -15.74
N MET A 122 -7.54 -1.29 -15.01
CA MET A 122 -6.46 -2.25 -14.96
C MET A 122 -6.85 -3.41 -14.05
N TRP A 123 -7.19 -4.56 -14.66
CA TRP A 123 -7.33 -5.81 -13.95
C TRP A 123 -5.96 -6.43 -13.71
N TYR A 124 -5.67 -6.76 -12.47
CA TYR A 124 -4.55 -7.62 -12.14
C TYR A 124 -5.10 -9.02 -11.88
N ASN A 125 -4.93 -9.91 -12.83
CA ASN A 125 -5.33 -11.30 -12.69
C ASN A 125 -4.07 -12.18 -12.58
N LYS A 126 -4.06 -13.06 -11.59
CA LYS A 126 -3.00 -14.00 -11.30
C LYS A 126 -2.71 -14.97 -12.47
N GLU A 127 -3.74 -15.35 -13.23
CA GLU A 127 -3.61 -16.33 -14.31
C GLU A 127 -2.87 -15.79 -15.55
N HIS A 128 -2.80 -14.49 -15.72
CA HIS A 128 -2.32 -13.92 -16.97
C HIS A 128 -0.97 -13.23 -16.90
N GLY A 129 -0.41 -12.94 -15.73
CA GLY A 129 0.94 -12.36 -15.58
C GLY A 129 1.23 -11.14 -16.46
N LYS A 130 0.22 -10.63 -17.17
CA LYS A 130 0.29 -9.56 -18.15
C LYS A 130 -0.61 -8.42 -17.70
N THR A 131 -0.01 -7.29 -17.43
CA THR A 131 -0.70 -6.01 -17.48
C THR A 131 -1.06 -5.74 -18.93
N GLU A 132 -2.34 -5.76 -19.27
CA GLU A 132 -2.82 -5.11 -20.49
C GLU A 132 -2.81 -3.59 -20.32
#